data_6c5eac956efc11853cee5464a797ae31
#
_entry.id   6c5eac956efc11853cee5464a797ae31
#
_cell.length_a   1.000
_cell.length_b   1.000
_cell.length_c   1.000
_cell.angle_alpha   90.00
_cell.angle_beta   90.00
_cell.angle_gamma   90.00
#
_symmetry.space_group_name_H-M   'P 1'
#
loop_
_entity.id
_entity.type
_entity.pdbx_description
1 polymer ?
#
loop_
_entity_poly.entity_id
_entity_poly.type
_entity_poly.pdbx_seq_one_letter_code
_entity_poly.pdbx_strand_id
1 'polypeptide(L)'
;MIQELTRQASLDLLARTRLGRLACSQGGQPYVVPIYFAYHDECLYGFATVGQKIEWMRANPLVCVEVDEMDGPERWVTVLVFGRYEELSDTPEWAAARTVAHTLLRRHAAWWEPAYRKTVLHGVEHPLVPVFYRIHCRRISGHRAVPELVVPHSTELSTTDSREHGWLQGLLRQVRGRSRIRSRRRARPT
;
A
#
# COMPACT_ATOMS: atom_id res chain seq x y z
N MET A 1 18.59 0.94 8.53
CA MET A 1 18.94 -0.45 8.15
C MET A 1 17.78 -1.11 7.41
N ILE A 2 18.05 -1.91 6.36
CA ILE A 2 17.03 -2.71 5.65
C ILE A 2 17.15 -4.16 6.12
N GLN A 3 16.03 -4.77 6.42
CA GLN A 3 15.94 -6.16 6.90
C GLN A 3 14.95 -6.95 6.03
N GLU A 4 15.26 -8.22 5.79
CA GLU A 4 14.34 -9.15 5.16
C GLU A 4 13.22 -9.55 6.15
N LEU A 5 12.00 -9.67 5.64
CA LEU A 5 10.87 -10.17 6.43
C LEU A 5 10.87 -11.69 6.48
N THR A 6 10.43 -12.23 7.60
CA THR A 6 10.05 -13.64 7.65
C THR A 6 8.84 -13.90 6.75
N ARG A 7 8.65 -15.17 6.30
CA ARG A 7 7.46 -15.56 5.53
C ARG A 7 6.17 -15.16 6.29
N GLN A 8 6.09 -15.43 7.60
CA GLN A 8 4.92 -15.11 8.39
C GLN A 8 4.64 -13.60 8.41
N ALA A 9 5.63 -12.77 8.65
CA ALA A 9 5.48 -11.31 8.63
C ALA A 9 5.00 -10.79 7.25
N SER A 10 5.46 -11.40 6.16
CA SER A 10 4.98 -11.09 4.81
C SER A 10 3.52 -11.49 4.61
N LEU A 11 3.12 -12.67 5.08
CA LEU A 11 1.73 -13.13 5.04
C LEU A 11 0.80 -12.25 5.89
N ASP A 12 1.25 -11.82 7.06
CA ASP A 12 0.50 -10.92 7.94
C ASP A 12 0.27 -9.56 7.28
N LEU A 13 1.25 -9.04 6.53
CA LEU A 13 1.07 -7.82 5.73
C LEU A 13 0.01 -8.04 4.65
N LEU A 14 0.09 -9.11 3.87
CA LEU A 14 -0.89 -9.43 2.82
C LEU A 14 -2.31 -9.61 3.39
N ALA A 15 -2.42 -10.21 4.58
CA ALA A 15 -3.72 -10.46 5.21
C ALA A 15 -4.42 -9.18 5.68
N ARG A 16 -3.69 -8.15 6.12
CA ARG A 16 -4.27 -6.89 6.60
C ARG A 16 -4.39 -5.81 5.54
N THR A 17 -3.56 -5.88 4.48
CA THR A 17 -3.57 -4.89 3.38
C THR A 17 -4.62 -5.27 2.34
N ARG A 18 -5.17 -4.26 1.65
CA ARG A 18 -6.22 -4.43 0.64
C ARG A 18 -5.88 -3.85 -0.72
N LEU A 19 -4.95 -2.92 -0.75
CA LEU A 19 -4.48 -2.24 -1.96
C LEU A 19 -3.08 -2.74 -2.30
N GLY A 20 -2.87 -3.15 -3.54
CA GLY A 20 -1.56 -3.51 -4.07
C GLY A 20 -1.37 -2.96 -5.47
N ARG A 21 -0.16 -3.09 -5.99
CA ARG A 21 0.19 -2.73 -7.37
C ARG A 21 0.47 -4.01 -8.15
N LEU A 22 -0.46 -4.34 -9.04
CA LEU A 22 -0.32 -5.48 -9.96
C LEU A 22 0.56 -5.08 -11.12
N ALA A 23 1.62 -5.83 -11.34
CA ALA A 23 2.45 -5.77 -12.54
C ALA A 23 2.18 -7.01 -13.40
N CYS A 24 1.90 -6.80 -14.69
CA CYS A 24 1.80 -7.81 -15.72
C CYS A 24 2.52 -7.34 -16.98
N SER A 25 2.70 -8.24 -17.95
CA SER A 25 3.40 -7.90 -19.20
C SER A 25 2.83 -8.65 -20.38
N GLN A 26 2.88 -8.02 -21.55
CA GLN A 26 2.56 -8.62 -22.83
C GLN A 26 3.54 -8.11 -23.89
N GLY A 27 4.08 -9.03 -24.73
CA GLY A 27 5.03 -8.66 -25.79
C GLY A 27 6.29 -7.94 -25.27
N GLY A 28 6.73 -8.22 -24.04
CA GLY A 28 7.86 -7.53 -23.39
C GLY A 28 7.53 -6.17 -22.79
N GLN A 29 6.32 -5.62 -23.01
CA GLN A 29 5.89 -4.36 -22.41
C GLN A 29 5.36 -4.59 -20.99
N PRO A 30 5.95 -3.98 -19.95
CA PRO A 30 5.41 -4.01 -18.59
C PRO A 30 4.22 -3.05 -18.44
N TYR A 31 3.29 -3.42 -17.53
CA TYR A 31 2.13 -2.62 -17.18
C TYR A 31 1.85 -2.76 -15.69
N VAL A 32 1.65 -1.64 -14.99
CA VAL A 32 1.41 -1.61 -13.55
C VAL A 32 0.14 -0.83 -13.25
N VAL A 33 -0.74 -1.40 -12.42
CA VAL A 33 -1.99 -0.77 -11.99
C VAL A 33 -2.30 -1.08 -10.54
N PRO A 34 -2.97 -0.19 -9.82
CA PRO A 34 -3.50 -0.52 -8.51
C PRO A 34 -4.61 -1.56 -8.62
N ILE A 35 -4.62 -2.49 -7.68
CA ILE A 35 -5.69 -3.46 -7.51
C ILE A 35 -6.11 -3.53 -6.04
N TYR A 36 -7.38 -3.80 -5.83
CA TYR A 36 -7.83 -4.27 -4.53
C TYR A 36 -7.88 -5.79 -4.53
N PHE A 37 -7.49 -6.36 -3.40
CA PHE A 37 -7.44 -7.81 -3.23
C PHE A 37 -7.82 -8.23 -1.81
N ALA A 38 -8.12 -9.51 -1.65
CA ALA A 38 -8.19 -10.17 -0.36
C ALA A 38 -7.24 -11.37 -0.37
N TYR A 39 -6.35 -11.44 0.61
CA TYR A 39 -5.49 -12.61 0.78
C TYR A 39 -6.22 -13.71 1.51
N HIS A 40 -6.19 -14.92 0.98
CA HIS A 40 -6.71 -16.13 1.63
C HIS A 40 -6.07 -17.37 1.01
N ASP A 41 -5.62 -18.30 1.85
CA ASP A 41 -5.10 -19.61 1.45
C ASP A 41 -4.09 -19.54 0.28
N GLU A 42 -3.00 -18.81 0.52
CA GLU A 42 -1.91 -18.59 -0.46
C GLU A 42 -2.35 -18.00 -1.81
N CYS A 43 -3.53 -17.38 -1.86
CA CYS A 43 -4.05 -16.71 -3.04
C CYS A 43 -4.42 -15.25 -2.73
N LEU A 44 -4.21 -14.37 -3.72
CA LEU A 44 -4.79 -13.03 -3.75
C LEU A 44 -6.04 -13.09 -4.62
N TYR A 45 -7.20 -12.90 -4.03
CA TYR A 45 -8.48 -12.83 -4.73
C TYR A 45 -8.76 -11.41 -5.16
N GLY A 46 -9.12 -11.21 -6.40
CA GLY A 46 -9.40 -9.90 -6.97
C GLY A 46 -10.66 -9.90 -7.84
N PHE A 47 -11.08 -8.68 -8.14
CA PHE A 47 -12.21 -8.39 -9.00
C PHE A 47 -11.83 -7.25 -9.94
N ALA A 48 -12.26 -7.34 -11.18
CA ALA A 48 -12.06 -6.30 -12.18
C ALA A 48 -13.19 -6.34 -13.21
N THR A 49 -13.15 -5.40 -14.14
CA THR A 49 -13.90 -5.48 -15.40
C THR A 49 -12.96 -5.88 -16.53
N VAL A 50 -13.51 -6.41 -17.61
CA VAL A 50 -12.73 -6.69 -18.82
C VAL A 50 -12.05 -5.41 -19.29
N GLY A 51 -10.77 -5.49 -19.57
CA GLY A 51 -9.91 -4.41 -20.00
C GLY A 51 -8.46 -4.86 -20.06
N GLN A 52 -7.54 -3.93 -20.35
CA GLN A 52 -6.14 -4.22 -20.67
C GLN A 52 -5.48 -5.17 -19.66
N LYS A 53 -5.63 -4.95 -18.36
CA LYS A 53 -5.00 -5.84 -17.36
C LYS A 53 -5.50 -7.28 -17.44
N ILE A 54 -6.82 -7.49 -17.66
CA ILE A 54 -7.40 -8.83 -17.76
C ILE A 54 -6.93 -9.49 -19.05
N GLU A 55 -6.95 -8.80 -20.17
CA GLU A 55 -6.48 -9.31 -21.45
C GLU A 55 -5.01 -9.71 -21.40
N TRP A 56 -4.17 -8.87 -20.78
CA TRP A 56 -2.75 -9.16 -20.63
C TRP A 56 -2.48 -10.34 -19.70
N MET A 57 -3.23 -10.46 -18.60
CA MET A 57 -3.11 -11.60 -17.68
C MET A 57 -3.63 -12.91 -18.29
N ARG A 58 -4.62 -12.85 -19.19
CA ARG A 58 -5.06 -14.01 -19.98
C ARG A 58 -3.97 -14.47 -20.94
N ALA A 59 -3.32 -13.52 -21.61
CA ALA A 59 -2.23 -13.81 -22.56
C ALA A 59 -0.94 -14.27 -21.85
N ASN A 60 -0.58 -13.63 -20.73
CA ASN A 60 0.56 -13.97 -19.89
C ASN A 60 0.16 -14.00 -18.42
N PRO A 61 -0.10 -15.18 -17.87
CA PRO A 61 -0.59 -15.31 -16.50
C PRO A 61 0.47 -15.10 -15.41
N LEU A 62 1.74 -14.88 -15.77
CA LEU A 62 2.79 -14.56 -14.80
C LEU A 62 2.70 -13.10 -14.38
N VAL A 63 2.51 -12.88 -13.10
CA VAL A 63 2.29 -11.54 -12.53
C VAL A 63 3.13 -11.33 -11.29
N CYS A 64 3.31 -10.06 -10.96
CA CYS A 64 3.87 -9.65 -9.67
C CYS A 64 2.88 -8.68 -8.99
N VAL A 65 2.68 -8.85 -7.69
CA VAL A 65 1.90 -7.89 -6.88
C VAL A 65 2.82 -7.35 -5.80
N GLU A 66 2.91 -6.04 -5.76
CA GLU A 66 3.60 -5.32 -4.71
C GLU A 66 2.59 -4.75 -3.72
N VAL A 67 2.94 -4.81 -2.43
CA VAL A 67 2.16 -4.28 -1.32
C VAL A 67 3.11 -3.58 -0.37
N ASP A 68 2.77 -2.36 0.04
CA ASP A 68 3.58 -1.58 0.95
C ASP A 68 2.76 -0.90 2.06
N GLU A 69 3.45 -0.62 3.16
CA GLU A 69 3.01 0.32 4.20
C GLU A 69 4.18 1.28 4.46
N MET A 70 3.92 2.58 4.40
CA MET A 70 4.92 3.62 4.62
C MET A 70 4.50 4.52 5.77
N ASP A 71 5.35 4.63 6.79
CA ASP A 71 5.20 5.55 7.92
C ASP A 71 6.42 6.49 7.99
N GLY A 72 6.81 7.02 6.85
CA GLY A 72 7.95 7.90 6.67
C GLY A 72 9.14 7.26 5.94
N PRO A 73 10.18 8.04 5.63
CA PRO A 73 11.29 7.59 4.78
C PRO A 73 12.15 6.49 5.41
N GLU A 74 12.18 6.40 6.74
CA GLU A 74 12.97 5.41 7.47
C GLU A 74 12.14 4.26 8.06
N ARG A 75 10.82 4.29 7.87
CA ARG A 75 9.88 3.27 8.36
C ARG A 75 8.93 2.86 7.25
N TRP A 76 9.28 1.82 6.57
CA TRP A 76 8.43 1.20 5.55
C TRP A 76 8.57 -0.31 5.58
N VAL A 77 7.58 -0.96 5.06
CA VAL A 77 7.57 -2.38 4.81
C VAL A 77 6.98 -2.62 3.42
N THR A 78 7.59 -3.52 2.64
CA THR A 78 7.09 -3.94 1.34
C THR A 78 7.13 -5.44 1.19
N VAL A 79 6.16 -5.98 0.47
CA VAL A 79 6.08 -7.39 0.09
C VAL A 79 5.84 -7.51 -1.39
N LEU A 80 6.62 -8.36 -2.06
CA LEU A 80 6.45 -8.75 -3.45
C LEU A 80 5.93 -10.19 -3.52
N VAL A 81 4.83 -10.37 -4.23
CA VAL A 81 4.23 -11.66 -4.55
C VAL A 81 4.44 -11.95 -6.02
N PHE A 82 5.26 -12.95 -6.35
CA PHE A 82 5.33 -13.50 -7.70
C PHE A 82 4.32 -14.62 -7.80
N GLY A 83 3.37 -14.47 -8.71
CA GLY A 83 2.23 -15.36 -8.78
C GLY A 83 1.78 -15.71 -10.19
N ARG A 84 0.73 -16.52 -10.23
CA ARG A 84 0.06 -16.91 -11.46
C ARG A 84 -1.42 -16.55 -11.38
N TYR A 85 -1.85 -15.76 -12.34
CA TYR A 85 -3.26 -15.40 -12.55
C TYR A 85 -4.09 -16.62 -12.96
N GLU A 86 -5.28 -16.69 -12.43
CA GLU A 86 -6.32 -17.66 -12.79
C GLU A 86 -7.67 -16.97 -12.74
N GLU A 87 -8.39 -17.01 -13.85
CA GLU A 87 -9.74 -16.46 -13.95
C GLU A 87 -10.76 -17.43 -13.36
N LEU A 88 -11.66 -16.92 -12.55
CA LEU A 88 -12.76 -17.67 -11.98
C LEU A 88 -14.00 -17.47 -12.86
N SER A 89 -14.06 -18.20 -13.96
CA SER A 89 -15.12 -18.10 -14.97
C SER A 89 -16.49 -18.40 -14.40
N ASP A 90 -17.56 -17.88 -15.04
CA ASP A 90 -18.95 -18.13 -14.60
C ASP A 90 -19.47 -19.47 -15.10
N THR A 91 -18.85 -20.54 -14.60
CA THR A 91 -19.21 -21.93 -14.91
C THR A 91 -19.35 -22.74 -13.62
N PRO A 92 -20.07 -23.85 -13.63
CA PRO A 92 -20.24 -24.69 -12.44
C PRO A 92 -18.93 -25.14 -11.79
N GLU A 93 -17.90 -25.34 -12.58
CA GLU A 93 -16.56 -25.72 -12.11
C GLU A 93 -15.97 -24.70 -11.13
N TRP A 94 -16.18 -23.41 -11.39
CA TRP A 94 -15.62 -22.30 -10.61
C TRP A 94 -16.60 -21.74 -9.55
N ALA A 95 -17.82 -22.28 -9.46
CA ALA A 95 -18.87 -21.74 -8.58
C ALA A 95 -18.41 -21.62 -7.11
N ALA A 96 -17.74 -22.64 -6.57
CA ALA A 96 -17.22 -22.62 -5.20
C ALA A 96 -16.14 -21.54 -5.01
N ALA A 97 -15.16 -21.47 -5.92
CA ALA A 97 -14.09 -20.48 -5.86
C ALA A 97 -14.60 -19.04 -6.03
N ARG A 98 -15.59 -18.83 -6.89
CA ARG A 98 -16.28 -17.53 -7.04
C ARG A 98 -17.02 -17.12 -5.77
N THR A 99 -17.67 -18.07 -5.09
CA THR A 99 -18.34 -17.81 -3.81
C THR A 99 -17.35 -17.37 -2.75
N VAL A 100 -16.18 -18.03 -2.67
CA VAL A 100 -15.09 -17.62 -1.78
C VAL A 100 -14.61 -16.22 -2.13
N ALA A 101 -14.29 -15.96 -3.40
CA ALA A 101 -13.83 -14.65 -3.87
C ALA A 101 -14.84 -13.54 -3.51
N HIS A 102 -16.11 -13.75 -3.81
CA HIS A 102 -17.18 -12.81 -3.50
C HIS A 102 -17.31 -12.54 -2.00
N THR A 103 -17.26 -13.60 -1.17
CA THR A 103 -17.35 -13.49 0.29
C THR A 103 -16.19 -12.70 0.88
N LEU A 104 -14.97 -12.96 0.42
CA LEU A 104 -13.76 -12.27 0.88
C LEU A 104 -13.76 -10.79 0.47
N LEU A 105 -14.10 -10.53 -0.78
CA LEU A 105 -14.09 -9.17 -1.33
C LEU A 105 -15.21 -8.31 -0.76
N ARG A 106 -16.40 -8.86 -0.52
CA ARG A 106 -17.54 -8.15 0.09
C ARG A 106 -17.27 -7.59 1.47
N ARG A 107 -16.43 -8.22 2.26
CA ARG A 107 -16.11 -7.77 3.63
C ARG A 107 -15.45 -6.38 3.68
N HIS A 108 -14.98 -5.87 2.54
CA HIS A 108 -14.15 -4.68 2.47
C HIS A 108 -14.57 -3.64 1.43
N ALA A 109 -15.73 -3.77 0.81
CA ALA A 109 -15.96 -3.13 -0.47
C ALA A 109 -17.27 -2.37 -0.62
N ALA A 110 -17.50 -1.36 0.20
CA ALA A 110 -18.55 -0.38 -0.11
C ALA A 110 -18.16 0.60 -1.25
N TRP A 111 -16.89 0.72 -1.61
CA TRP A 111 -16.38 1.77 -2.52
C TRP A 111 -16.37 1.37 -4.02
N TRP A 112 -16.32 0.09 -4.36
CA TRP A 112 -16.22 -0.39 -5.75
C TRP A 112 -17.57 -0.69 -6.40
N GLU A 113 -18.61 -0.96 -5.62
CA GLU A 113 -19.95 -1.26 -6.15
C GLU A 113 -20.53 -0.17 -7.05
N PRO A 114 -20.45 1.14 -6.73
CA PRO A 114 -20.95 2.18 -7.64
C PRO A 114 -20.09 2.33 -8.91
N ALA A 115 -18.76 2.22 -8.78
CA ALA A 115 -17.84 2.44 -9.89
C ALA A 115 -17.86 1.31 -10.92
N TYR A 116 -18.33 0.11 -10.54
CA TYR A 116 -18.33 -1.07 -11.40
C TYR A 116 -19.69 -1.45 -11.96
N ARG A 117 -20.72 -0.64 -11.72
CA ARG A 117 -22.05 -0.89 -12.32
C ARG A 117 -22.12 -0.46 -13.77
N LYS A 118 -21.44 0.62 -14.12
CA LYS A 118 -21.52 1.21 -15.46
C LYS A 118 -20.20 1.91 -15.79
N THR A 119 -19.82 1.88 -17.06
CA THR A 119 -18.80 2.77 -17.60
C THR A 119 -19.42 3.62 -18.69
N VAL A 120 -18.94 4.86 -18.83
CA VAL A 120 -19.35 5.74 -19.92
C VAL A 120 -18.17 5.85 -20.90
N LEU A 121 -18.33 5.28 -22.08
CA LEU A 121 -17.38 5.39 -23.18
C LEU A 121 -18.03 6.19 -24.30
N HIS A 122 -17.43 7.30 -24.70
CA HIS A 122 -17.95 8.21 -25.74
C HIS A 122 -19.40 8.66 -25.49
N GLY A 123 -19.77 8.89 -24.21
CA GLY A 123 -21.12 9.32 -23.85
C GLY A 123 -22.17 8.21 -23.78
N VAL A 124 -21.81 6.94 -24.00
CA VAL A 124 -22.72 5.79 -23.92
C VAL A 124 -22.42 4.99 -22.67
N GLU A 125 -23.47 4.67 -21.90
CA GLU A 125 -23.37 3.76 -20.76
C GLU A 125 -23.24 2.30 -21.23
N HIS A 126 -22.20 1.61 -20.76
CA HIS A 126 -21.98 0.20 -20.99
C HIS A 126 -22.10 -0.58 -19.68
N PRO A 127 -22.85 -1.70 -19.65
CA PRO A 127 -22.83 -2.58 -18.50
C PRO A 127 -21.43 -3.21 -18.36
N LEU A 128 -20.92 -3.24 -17.14
CA LEU A 128 -19.63 -3.84 -16.87
C LEU A 128 -19.80 -5.32 -16.53
N VAL A 129 -19.07 -6.18 -17.24
CA VAL A 129 -19.02 -7.60 -16.96
C VAL A 129 -17.93 -7.83 -15.90
N PRO A 130 -18.32 -8.29 -14.68
CA PRO A 130 -17.34 -8.54 -13.63
C PRO A 130 -16.53 -9.80 -13.92
N VAL A 131 -15.21 -9.67 -13.73
CA VAL A 131 -14.25 -10.76 -13.82
C VAL A 131 -13.68 -11.00 -12.42
N PHE A 132 -14.04 -12.13 -11.81
CA PHE A 132 -13.38 -12.61 -10.60
C PHE A 132 -12.13 -13.40 -10.96
N TYR A 133 -11.09 -13.22 -10.20
CA TYR A 133 -9.83 -13.94 -10.41
C TYR A 133 -9.12 -14.20 -9.10
N ARG A 134 -8.14 -15.11 -9.14
CA ARG A 134 -7.17 -15.26 -8.07
C ARG A 134 -5.75 -15.29 -8.64
N ILE A 135 -4.80 -14.93 -7.82
CA ILE A 135 -3.38 -15.02 -8.12
C ILE A 135 -2.78 -16.00 -7.11
N HIS A 136 -2.35 -17.15 -7.58
CA HIS A 136 -1.64 -18.12 -6.75
C HIS A 136 -0.25 -17.59 -6.40
N CYS A 137 0.03 -17.43 -5.10
CA CYS A 137 1.31 -16.95 -4.59
C CYS A 137 2.37 -18.05 -4.72
N ARG A 138 3.30 -17.93 -5.68
CA ARG A 138 4.37 -18.90 -5.90
C ARG A 138 5.63 -18.60 -5.09
N ARG A 139 5.99 -17.33 -5.03
CA ARG A 139 7.11 -16.82 -4.24
C ARG A 139 6.71 -15.49 -3.61
N ILE A 140 7.05 -15.35 -2.35
CA ILE A 140 6.81 -14.14 -1.57
C ILE A 140 8.16 -13.71 -1.01
N SER A 141 8.51 -12.43 -1.15
CA SER A 141 9.66 -11.80 -0.53
C SER A 141 9.24 -10.47 0.08
N GLY A 142 9.83 -10.10 1.20
CA GLY A 142 9.49 -8.86 1.87
C GLY A 142 10.70 -8.22 2.53
N HIS A 143 10.69 -6.89 2.61
CA HIS A 143 11.70 -6.09 3.25
C HIS A 143 11.06 -5.00 4.10
N ARG A 144 11.79 -4.56 5.12
CA ARG A 144 11.41 -3.39 5.92
C ARG A 144 12.62 -2.51 6.20
N ALA A 145 12.39 -1.22 6.28
CA ALA A 145 13.33 -0.30 6.89
C ALA A 145 13.05 -0.16 8.38
N VAL A 146 14.10 -0.20 9.18
CA VAL A 146 14.06 0.11 10.60
C VAL A 146 15.10 1.19 10.88
N PRO A 147 14.76 2.21 11.68
CA PRO A 147 15.73 3.20 12.09
C PRO A 147 16.93 2.52 12.74
N GLU A 148 18.13 3.01 12.45
CA GLU A 148 19.32 2.59 13.15
C GLU A 148 19.27 3.16 14.55
N LEU A 149 19.36 2.30 15.57
CA LEU A 149 19.51 2.76 16.95
C LEU A 149 20.90 3.43 17.04
N VAL A 150 20.92 4.75 17.06
CA VAL A 150 22.11 5.48 17.42
C VAL A 150 22.38 5.18 18.90
N VAL A 151 23.24 4.22 19.16
CA VAL A 151 23.77 4.03 20.52
C VAL A 151 24.63 5.27 20.76
N PRO A 152 24.28 6.14 21.72
CA PRO A 152 25.15 7.24 22.05
C PRO A 152 26.50 6.66 22.45
N HIS A 153 27.54 6.98 21.69
CA HIS A 153 28.89 6.68 22.12
C HIS A 153 29.05 7.35 23.48
N SER A 154 29.26 6.56 24.51
CA SER A 154 29.69 7.05 25.82
C SER A 154 31.00 7.78 25.58
N THR A 155 30.94 9.09 25.43
CA THR A 155 32.12 9.94 25.45
C THR A 155 32.68 9.78 26.85
N GLU A 156 33.78 9.05 27.00
CA GLU A 156 34.56 9.04 28.21
C GLU A 156 34.85 10.50 28.53
N LEU A 157 34.28 10.96 29.63
CA LEU A 157 34.63 12.26 30.21
C LEU A 157 36.08 12.20 30.63
N SER A 158 36.99 12.60 29.74
CA SER A 158 38.32 13.01 30.16
C SER A 158 38.12 14.29 30.95
N THR A 159 38.25 14.17 32.23
CA THR A 159 38.41 15.29 33.18
C THR A 159 39.71 16.05 32.85
N THR A 160 39.56 17.21 32.21
CA THR A 160 40.47 18.35 32.38
C THR A 160 39.87 19.58 31.66
N ASP A 161 39.64 20.52 32.43
CA ASP A 161 39.82 21.97 32.34
C ASP A 161 38.56 22.79 32.59
N SER A 162 38.62 23.35 33.81
CA SER A 162 37.69 24.38 34.30
C SER A 162 38.10 25.72 33.69
N ARG A 163 37.45 26.18 32.61
CA ARG A 163 37.35 27.60 32.20
C ARG A 163 36.58 27.67 30.88
N GLU A 164 35.35 28.03 30.95
CA GLU A 164 34.57 28.83 30.01
C GLU A 164 33.06 28.62 30.19
N HIS A 165 32.54 29.20 31.27
CA HIS A 165 31.08 29.37 31.45
C HIS A 165 30.81 30.87 31.27
N GLY A 166 30.42 31.29 30.06
CA GLY A 166 30.13 32.71 29.87
C GLY A 166 29.15 33.07 28.75
N TRP A 167 28.89 32.21 27.78
CA TRP A 167 28.13 32.63 26.60
C TRP A 167 26.80 31.89 26.33
N LEU A 168 26.48 30.84 27.06
CA LEU A 168 25.25 30.07 26.88
C LEU A 168 24.01 30.65 27.57
N GLN A 169 24.16 31.66 28.44
CA GLN A 169 23.00 32.32 29.10
C GLN A 169 22.33 33.42 28.25
N GLY A 170 22.98 33.86 27.17
CA GLY A 170 22.44 34.90 26.27
C GLY A 170 21.40 34.42 25.26
N LEU A 171 21.43 33.16 24.85
CA LEU A 171 20.57 32.65 23.77
C LEU A 171 19.15 32.21 24.23
N LEU A 172 18.97 31.94 25.50
CA LEU A 172 17.64 31.47 26.01
C LEU A 172 16.65 32.60 26.32
N ARG A 173 17.09 33.90 26.26
CA ARG A 173 16.19 35.05 26.45
C ARG A 173 15.50 35.56 25.18
N GLN A 174 15.92 35.15 24.00
CA GLN A 174 15.37 35.69 22.74
C GLN A 174 14.20 34.89 22.14
N VAL A 175 13.85 33.72 22.67
CA VAL A 175 12.77 32.88 22.12
C VAL A 175 11.42 33.04 22.83
N ARG A 176 11.35 33.81 23.93
CA ARG A 176 10.08 34.00 24.71
C ARG A 176 9.27 35.28 24.42
N GLY A 177 9.56 35.96 23.32
CA GLY A 177 9.00 37.32 23.08
C GLY A 177 8.25 37.53 21.77
N ARG A 178 7.54 36.54 21.20
CA ARG A 178 6.63 36.83 20.07
C ARG A 178 5.47 35.83 19.96
N SER A 179 4.41 36.02 20.75
CA SER A 179 3.07 35.55 20.35
C SER A 179 1.99 36.38 21.03
N ARG A 180 1.71 37.52 20.47
CA ARG A 180 0.43 38.22 20.64
C ARG A 180 0.02 38.74 19.26
N ILE A 181 -0.78 37.97 18.54
CA ILE A 181 -1.52 38.47 17.37
C ILE A 181 -2.97 38.63 17.78
N ARG A 182 -3.41 39.87 17.69
CA ARG A 182 -4.73 40.38 17.96
C ARG A 182 -5.78 39.76 17.03
N SER A 183 -6.85 39.22 17.59
CA SER A 183 -8.14 39.02 16.94
C SER A 183 -8.76 40.38 16.56
N ARG A 184 -8.95 40.65 15.29
CA ARG A 184 -9.86 41.72 14.81
C ARG A 184 -11.10 41.06 14.21
N ARG A 185 -12.22 41.18 14.94
CA ARG A 185 -13.59 41.05 14.43
C ARG A 185 -13.79 42.08 13.32
N ARG A 186 -14.28 41.64 12.17
CA ARG A 186 -14.97 42.53 11.20
C ARG A 186 -16.44 42.21 11.22
N ALA A 187 -17.23 43.29 11.53
CA ALA A 187 -18.66 43.35 11.43
C ALA A 187 -19.12 43.42 9.98
N ARG A 188 -20.26 42.83 9.67
CA ARG A 188 -21.02 43.03 8.43
C ARG A 188 -21.77 44.36 8.51
N PRO A 189 -22.01 45.06 7.42
CA PRO A 189 -23.16 45.93 7.23
C PRO A 189 -24.16 45.34 6.22
N THR A 190 -25.40 45.54 6.56
CA THR A 190 -26.68 45.57 5.82
C THR A 190 -26.73 45.12 4.38
#